data_df47de4fa1cbbc21f249c259ef7dfb1a
#
_entry.id   df47de4fa1cbbc21f249c259ef7dfb1a
#
_cell.length_a   1.000
_cell.length_b   1.000
_cell.length_c   1.000
_cell.angle_alpha   90.00
_cell.angle_beta   90.00
_cell.angle_gamma   90.00
#
_symmetry.space_group_name_H-M   'P 1'
#
loop_
_entity.id
_entity.type
_entity.pdbx_description
1 polymer ?
#
loop_
_entity_poly.entity_id
_entity_poly.type
_entity_poly.pdbx_seq_one_letter_code
_entity_poly.pdbx_strand_id
1 'polypeptide(L)'
;MLAGCKPYEPVPAEFDALVHRAWELWDVGSAEDMEALASAFTTVAPTHPASDGPLRGSMARLTPEQRDVVPLEPRPLADGTVGLPDPVDAAPMLVLNRFECTMAQFEPTVYHLAQDELFEFYDSYDRTYTSSLEDYLSGVNDRITWNADLEATVTLAGVYSETLSGGLRRAQTANGTLLLTRTWIPVPAVWSSENKVFDQDYQINLYMQETDDTIVHLQGVWRHLDLGALGTTESEFVVNAMMSSSIDWDRDTAKLCAEGRP
;
A
#
# COMPACT_ATOMS: atom_id res chain seq x y z
N MET A 1 -15.35 -12.76 30.88
CA MET A 1 -14.57 -11.51 30.91
C MET A 1 -14.01 -11.35 29.49
N LEU A 2 -14.62 -10.50 28.68
CA LEU A 2 -14.04 -10.10 27.40
C LEU A 2 -12.82 -9.25 27.75
N ALA A 3 -11.62 -9.73 27.41
CA ALA A 3 -10.41 -8.91 27.46
C ALA A 3 -10.71 -7.67 26.59
N GLY A 4 -10.71 -6.50 27.22
CA GLY A 4 -10.95 -5.25 26.50
C GLY A 4 -9.95 -5.13 25.36
N CYS A 5 -10.46 -5.00 24.15
CA CYS A 5 -9.68 -4.70 22.98
C CYS A 5 -8.85 -3.44 23.29
N LYS A 6 -7.55 -3.53 23.28
CA LYS A 6 -6.71 -2.35 23.37
C LYS A 6 -6.93 -1.55 22.08
N PRO A 7 -7.16 -0.25 22.18
CA PRO A 7 -7.15 0.59 21.00
C PRO A 7 -5.80 0.41 20.31
N TYR A 8 -5.80 0.42 18.98
CA TYR A 8 -4.62 0.31 18.13
C TYR A 8 -3.59 1.32 18.58
N GLU A 9 -2.43 0.87 19.04
CA GLU A 9 -1.39 1.77 19.50
C GLU A 9 -0.81 2.56 18.32
N PRO A 10 -0.57 3.88 18.48
CA PRO A 10 0.11 4.66 17.46
C PRO A 10 1.53 4.11 17.23
N VAL A 11 1.95 4.07 15.97
CA VAL A 11 3.35 3.78 15.64
C VAL A 11 4.26 4.92 16.10
N PRO A 12 5.59 4.69 16.23
CA PRO A 12 6.53 5.78 16.46
C PRO A 12 6.41 6.86 15.38
N ALA A 13 6.47 8.13 15.80
CA ALA A 13 6.20 9.29 14.95
C ALA A 13 7.12 9.38 13.72
N GLU A 14 8.31 8.80 13.81
CA GLU A 14 9.30 8.77 12.72
C GLU A 14 8.81 7.93 11.53
N PHE A 15 8.13 6.79 11.79
CA PHE A 15 7.55 5.95 10.74
C PHE A 15 6.33 6.61 10.10
N ASP A 16 5.49 7.25 10.90
CA ASP A 16 4.35 8.04 10.43
C ASP A 16 4.81 9.16 9.48
N ALA A 17 5.81 9.94 9.90
CA ALA A 17 6.39 11.02 9.10
C ALA A 17 6.98 10.51 7.77
N LEU A 18 7.65 9.34 7.76
CA LEU A 18 8.19 8.75 6.55
C LEU A 18 7.10 8.40 5.53
N VAL A 19 6.01 7.78 5.99
CA VAL A 19 4.89 7.39 5.14
C VAL A 19 4.23 8.61 4.51
N HIS A 20 3.91 9.64 5.30
CA HIS A 20 3.34 10.89 4.79
C HIS A 20 4.27 11.59 3.81
N ARG A 21 5.57 11.65 4.13
CA ARG A 21 6.56 12.25 3.23
C ARG A 21 6.67 11.50 1.91
N ALA A 22 6.68 10.17 1.92
CA ALA A 22 6.70 9.35 0.72
C ALA A 22 5.45 9.56 -0.15
N TRP A 23 4.27 9.64 0.47
CA TRP A 23 3.00 9.92 -0.20
C TRP A 23 3.04 11.24 -0.96
N GLU A 24 3.51 12.31 -0.33
CA GLU A 24 3.61 13.65 -0.91
C GLU A 24 4.68 13.72 -2.03
N LEU A 25 5.81 13.06 -1.84
CA LEU A 25 6.94 13.15 -2.77
C LEU A 25 6.82 12.24 -4.00
N TRP A 26 5.87 11.33 -4.03
CA TRP A 26 5.80 10.33 -5.09
C TRP A 26 5.77 10.94 -6.50
N ASP A 27 4.99 11.99 -6.73
CA ASP A 27 4.91 12.70 -8.01
C ASP A 27 5.96 13.80 -8.18
N VAL A 28 6.20 14.56 -7.12
CA VAL A 28 6.89 15.84 -7.23
C VAL A 28 8.30 15.83 -6.66
N GLY A 29 8.67 14.78 -5.91
CA GLY A 29 9.96 14.71 -5.25
C GLY A 29 11.12 14.72 -6.25
N SER A 30 12.12 15.56 -5.98
CA SER A 30 13.39 15.61 -6.69
C SER A 30 14.27 14.40 -6.35
N ALA A 31 15.38 14.22 -7.06
CA ALA A 31 16.38 13.22 -6.69
C ALA A 31 16.94 13.46 -5.28
N GLU A 32 17.11 14.72 -4.87
CA GLU A 32 17.54 15.09 -3.51
C GLU A 32 16.50 14.72 -2.45
N ASP A 33 15.20 14.90 -2.75
CA ASP A 33 14.11 14.48 -1.86
C ASP A 33 14.10 12.95 -1.70
N MET A 34 14.33 12.19 -2.77
CA MET A 34 14.42 10.73 -2.71
C MET A 34 15.63 10.25 -1.92
N GLU A 35 16.78 10.92 -2.08
CA GLU A 35 17.98 10.65 -1.28
C GLU A 35 17.71 10.89 0.22
N ALA A 36 17.07 12.02 0.55
CA ALA A 36 16.71 12.35 1.93
C ALA A 36 15.71 11.34 2.51
N LEU A 37 14.72 10.91 1.73
CA LEU A 37 13.74 9.90 2.14
C LEU A 37 14.40 8.54 2.39
N ALA A 38 15.29 8.08 1.49
CA ALA A 38 16.04 6.84 1.65
C ALA A 38 16.94 6.87 2.89
N SER A 39 17.66 7.98 3.10
CA SER A 39 18.51 8.19 4.27
C SER A 39 17.71 8.17 5.58
N ALA A 40 16.55 8.81 5.60
CA ALA A 40 15.66 8.76 6.77
C ALA A 40 15.14 7.34 7.02
N PHE A 41 14.73 6.62 5.97
CA PHE A 41 14.22 5.25 6.11
C PHE A 41 15.29 4.30 6.63
N THR A 42 16.53 4.35 6.10
CA THR A 42 17.65 3.52 6.59
C THR A 42 18.07 3.86 8.02
N THR A 43 17.76 5.06 8.49
CA THR A 43 18.01 5.48 9.88
C THR A 43 16.92 4.97 10.82
N VAL A 44 15.65 5.02 10.38
CA VAL A 44 14.49 4.71 11.24
C VAL A 44 14.18 3.22 11.26
N ALA A 45 14.26 2.51 10.13
CA ALA A 45 13.90 1.09 10.07
C ALA A 45 14.62 0.20 11.10
N PRO A 46 15.93 0.37 11.39
CA PRO A 46 16.62 -0.42 12.41
C PRO A 46 16.17 -0.14 13.84
N THR A 47 15.43 0.94 14.12
CA THR A 47 14.89 1.21 15.48
C THR A 47 13.79 0.21 15.85
N HIS A 48 13.25 -0.51 14.85
CA HIS A 48 12.38 -1.67 15.06
C HIS A 48 13.06 -2.89 14.39
N PRO A 49 13.90 -3.64 15.12
CA PRO A 49 14.68 -4.73 14.55
C PRO A 49 13.80 -5.95 14.19
N ALA A 50 14.29 -6.78 13.27
CA ALA A 50 13.59 -7.99 12.82
C ALA A 50 13.21 -8.94 13.95
N SER A 51 14.00 -8.97 15.06
CA SER A 51 13.72 -9.80 16.25
C SER A 51 12.39 -9.49 16.93
N ASP A 52 11.86 -8.27 16.75
CA ASP A 52 10.62 -7.82 17.38
C ASP A 52 9.38 -8.21 16.56
N GLY A 53 9.61 -8.82 15.39
CA GLY A 53 8.57 -9.16 14.43
C GLY A 53 8.05 -7.91 13.67
N PRO A 54 6.94 -8.02 12.93
CA PRO A 54 6.37 -6.89 12.20
C PRO A 54 5.86 -5.79 13.13
N LEU A 55 6.23 -4.52 12.88
CA LEU A 55 5.58 -3.37 13.50
C LEU A 55 4.19 -3.21 12.87
N ARG A 56 3.19 -3.00 13.71
CA ARG A 56 1.80 -2.73 13.29
C ARG A 56 1.22 -1.64 14.16
N GLY A 57 0.53 -0.69 13.57
CA GLY A 57 -0.12 0.33 14.36
C GLY A 57 -0.91 1.34 13.54
N SER A 58 -1.49 2.31 14.23
CA SER A 58 -2.13 3.44 13.60
C SER A 58 -1.13 4.55 13.34
N MET A 59 -1.43 5.38 12.35
CA MET A 59 -0.68 6.58 11.99
C MET A 59 -1.63 7.78 11.86
N ALA A 60 -1.13 8.95 11.49
CA ALA A 60 -1.98 10.10 11.22
C ALA A 60 -2.86 9.88 9.98
N ARG A 61 -4.02 10.52 9.94
CA ARG A 61 -4.92 10.52 8.77
C ARG A 61 -4.38 11.45 7.68
N LEU A 62 -4.75 11.16 6.43
CA LEU A 62 -4.50 12.13 5.35
C LEU A 62 -5.30 13.40 5.58
N THR A 63 -4.69 14.54 5.26
CA THR A 63 -5.44 15.80 5.11
C THR A 63 -6.14 15.84 3.75
N PRO A 64 -7.14 16.72 3.55
CA PRO A 64 -7.72 16.93 2.23
C PRO A 64 -6.69 17.27 1.16
N GLU A 65 -5.68 18.10 1.49
CA GLU A 65 -4.60 18.45 0.56
C GLU A 65 -3.74 17.26 0.18
N GLN A 66 -3.45 16.36 1.13
CA GLN A 66 -2.71 15.11 0.86
C GLN A 66 -3.54 14.12 0.04
N ARG A 67 -4.85 14.01 0.28
CA ARG A 67 -5.75 13.22 -0.57
C ARG A 67 -5.78 13.75 -2.00
N ASP A 68 -5.82 15.06 -2.19
CA ASP A 68 -6.00 15.72 -3.49
C ASP A 68 -4.76 15.59 -4.41
N VAL A 69 -3.66 14.98 -3.94
CA VAL A 69 -2.51 14.66 -4.81
C VAL A 69 -2.80 13.51 -5.79
N VAL A 70 -3.90 12.78 -5.59
CA VAL A 70 -4.34 11.72 -6.51
C VAL A 70 -5.69 12.09 -7.14
N PRO A 71 -5.92 11.75 -8.43
CA PRO A 71 -7.18 12.03 -9.10
C PRO A 71 -8.27 11.10 -8.56
N LEU A 72 -9.36 11.69 -8.08
CA LEU A 72 -10.55 10.98 -7.61
C LEU A 72 -11.77 11.47 -8.39
N GLU A 73 -12.75 10.60 -8.57
CA GLU A 73 -14.03 10.98 -9.16
C GLU A 73 -15.01 11.45 -8.09
N PRO A 74 -15.67 12.62 -8.29
CA PRO A 74 -16.74 13.06 -7.41
C PRO A 74 -17.90 12.06 -7.41
N ARG A 75 -18.47 11.81 -6.22
CA ARG A 75 -19.53 10.82 -6.00
C ARG A 75 -20.58 11.32 -5.01
N PRO A 76 -21.76 10.70 -4.97
CA PRO A 76 -22.74 10.96 -3.91
C PRO A 76 -22.13 10.67 -2.53
N LEU A 77 -22.24 11.63 -1.63
CA LEU A 77 -21.79 11.54 -0.24
C LEU A 77 -22.97 11.24 0.70
N ALA A 78 -22.69 10.86 1.94
CA ALA A 78 -23.70 10.51 2.93
C ALA A 78 -24.68 11.66 3.24
N ASP A 79 -24.27 12.90 3.07
CA ASP A 79 -25.11 14.09 3.25
C ASP A 79 -25.99 14.43 2.03
N GLY A 80 -25.90 13.63 0.96
CA GLY A 80 -26.66 13.81 -0.28
C GLY A 80 -26.04 14.80 -1.27
N THR A 81 -24.88 15.38 -0.97
CA THR A 81 -24.11 16.19 -1.93
C THR A 81 -23.31 15.31 -2.89
N VAL A 82 -22.76 15.91 -3.94
CA VAL A 82 -21.79 15.26 -4.83
C VAL A 82 -20.43 15.93 -4.62
N GLY A 83 -19.42 15.13 -4.28
CA GLY A 83 -18.10 15.64 -3.99
C GLY A 83 -17.07 14.53 -3.82
N LEU A 84 -15.86 14.90 -3.40
CA LEU A 84 -14.82 13.95 -3.02
C LEU A 84 -15.04 13.47 -1.58
N PRO A 85 -14.71 12.22 -1.25
CA PRO A 85 -14.85 11.70 0.11
C PRO A 85 -13.93 12.44 1.09
N ASP A 86 -14.35 12.59 2.33
CA ASP A 86 -13.49 13.16 3.37
C ASP A 86 -12.43 12.11 3.77
N PRO A 87 -11.13 12.41 3.68
CA PRO A 87 -10.08 11.48 4.07
C PRO A 87 -10.11 11.17 5.59
N VAL A 88 -10.84 11.94 6.40
CA VAL A 88 -11.05 11.65 7.82
C VAL A 88 -11.79 10.33 8.03
N ASP A 89 -12.58 9.87 7.07
CA ASP A 89 -13.30 8.59 7.15
C ASP A 89 -12.39 7.39 6.86
N ALA A 90 -11.25 7.61 6.19
CA ALA A 90 -10.28 6.56 5.90
C ALA A 90 -9.39 6.28 7.12
N ALA A 91 -9.55 5.09 7.71
CA ALA A 91 -8.77 4.68 8.87
C ALA A 91 -7.30 4.44 8.48
N PRO A 92 -6.35 5.02 9.24
CA PRO A 92 -4.93 4.93 8.94
C PRO A 92 -4.30 3.68 9.57
N MET A 93 -3.49 2.96 8.79
CA MET A 93 -2.77 1.77 9.23
C MET A 93 -1.34 1.81 8.72
N LEU A 94 -0.41 1.33 9.53
CA LEU A 94 0.99 1.20 9.15
C LEU A 94 1.50 -0.20 9.49
N VAL A 95 2.27 -0.76 8.56
CA VAL A 95 3.01 -2.01 8.74
C VAL A 95 4.46 -1.78 8.35
N LEU A 96 5.42 -2.17 9.21
CA LEU A 96 6.81 -2.38 8.83
C LEU A 96 7.08 -3.87 8.92
N ASN A 97 7.59 -4.46 7.86
CA ASN A 97 7.95 -5.87 7.80
C ASN A 97 9.26 -6.08 7.04
N ARG A 98 9.77 -7.30 7.08
CA ARG A 98 10.94 -7.73 6.32
C ARG A 98 10.65 -9.05 5.65
N PHE A 99 11.20 -9.23 4.46
CA PHE A 99 11.06 -10.48 3.73
C PHE A 99 12.33 -10.80 2.93
N GLU A 100 12.58 -12.07 2.73
CA GLU A 100 13.75 -12.56 2.00
C GLU A 100 13.54 -12.37 0.50
N CYS A 101 14.30 -11.46 -0.09
CA CYS A 101 14.36 -11.19 -1.52
C CYS A 101 15.51 -10.24 -1.83
N THR A 102 16.00 -10.24 -3.06
CA THR A 102 16.82 -9.15 -3.57
C THR A 102 15.95 -8.12 -4.30
N MET A 103 16.37 -6.86 -4.32
CA MET A 103 15.64 -5.82 -5.04
C MET A 103 15.48 -6.14 -6.55
N ALA A 104 16.49 -6.78 -7.14
CA ALA A 104 16.46 -7.19 -8.55
C ALA A 104 15.43 -8.28 -8.86
N GLN A 105 15.13 -9.17 -7.89
CA GLN A 105 14.08 -10.18 -8.01
C GLN A 105 12.70 -9.59 -7.70
N PHE A 106 12.63 -8.70 -6.73
CA PHE A 106 11.39 -8.12 -6.23
C PHE A 106 10.75 -7.12 -7.20
N GLU A 107 11.54 -6.20 -7.76
CA GLU A 107 11.01 -5.12 -8.60
C GLU A 107 10.15 -5.64 -9.79
N PRO A 108 10.52 -6.72 -10.51
CA PRO A 108 9.69 -7.32 -11.55
C PRO A 108 8.30 -7.79 -11.06
N THR A 109 8.19 -8.31 -9.84
CA THR A 109 6.89 -8.71 -9.27
C THR A 109 5.95 -7.52 -9.14
N VAL A 110 6.45 -6.34 -8.78
CA VAL A 110 5.63 -5.14 -8.57
C VAL A 110 4.99 -4.65 -9.86
N TYR A 111 5.72 -4.65 -10.97
CA TYR A 111 5.20 -4.18 -12.25
C TYR A 111 4.66 -5.32 -13.14
N HIS A 112 4.65 -6.58 -12.69
CA HIS A 112 4.06 -7.69 -13.45
C HIS A 112 2.59 -7.40 -13.81
N LEU A 113 2.20 -7.71 -15.06
CA LEU A 113 0.84 -7.38 -15.55
C LEU A 113 -0.24 -8.25 -14.91
N ALA A 114 0.01 -9.56 -14.86
CA ALA A 114 -0.94 -10.55 -14.35
C ALA A 114 -0.63 -10.86 -12.87
N GLN A 115 -1.08 -10.02 -11.96
CA GLN A 115 -0.86 -10.20 -10.52
C GLN A 115 -1.59 -11.43 -9.97
N ASP A 116 -2.68 -11.85 -10.59
CA ASP A 116 -3.45 -13.05 -10.28
C ASP A 116 -2.68 -14.35 -10.60
N GLU A 117 -1.69 -14.30 -11.49
CA GLU A 117 -0.75 -15.42 -11.71
C GLU A 117 0.30 -15.53 -10.59
N LEU A 118 0.54 -14.45 -9.85
CA LEU A 118 1.53 -14.39 -8.78
C LEU A 118 0.91 -14.59 -7.39
N PHE A 119 -0.27 -14.03 -7.16
CA PHE A 119 -0.90 -13.98 -5.85
C PHE A 119 -2.32 -14.56 -5.89
N GLU A 120 -2.55 -15.62 -5.13
CA GLU A 120 -3.87 -16.29 -5.00
C GLU A 120 -4.95 -15.38 -4.37
N PHE A 121 -4.58 -14.21 -3.89
CA PHE A 121 -5.51 -13.23 -3.34
C PHE A 121 -6.45 -12.64 -4.40
N TYR A 122 -6.00 -12.55 -5.65
CA TYR A 122 -6.80 -12.02 -6.75
C TYR A 122 -7.53 -13.13 -7.48
N ASP A 123 -8.84 -12.98 -7.67
CA ASP A 123 -9.63 -13.86 -8.55
C ASP A 123 -9.40 -13.50 -10.03
N SER A 124 -9.17 -12.21 -10.30
CA SER A 124 -8.70 -11.68 -11.60
C SER A 124 -7.95 -10.37 -11.41
N TYR A 125 -7.01 -10.06 -12.31
CA TYR A 125 -6.27 -8.81 -12.30
C TYR A 125 -5.84 -8.41 -13.72
N ASP A 126 -6.48 -7.38 -14.28
CA ASP A 126 -6.19 -6.86 -15.62
C ASP A 126 -5.54 -5.47 -15.53
N ARG A 127 -4.21 -5.42 -15.70
CA ARG A 127 -3.41 -4.19 -15.61
C ARG A 127 -3.09 -3.63 -16.99
N THR A 128 -3.29 -2.33 -17.14
CA THR A 128 -2.86 -1.56 -18.30
C THR A 128 -1.91 -0.45 -17.87
N TYR A 129 -0.72 -0.39 -18.47
CA TYR A 129 0.20 0.72 -18.22
C TYR A 129 -0.30 2.01 -18.84
N THR A 130 -0.23 3.09 -18.08
CA THR A 130 -0.53 4.46 -18.52
C THR A 130 0.72 5.26 -18.87
N SER A 131 1.91 4.69 -18.60
CA SER A 131 3.22 5.19 -19.04
C SER A 131 4.04 4.06 -19.70
N SER A 132 5.16 4.41 -20.31
CA SER A 132 6.01 3.46 -21.05
C SER A 132 6.81 2.58 -20.07
N LEU A 133 6.59 1.25 -20.13
CA LEU A 133 7.42 0.28 -19.43
C LEU A 133 8.87 0.28 -19.97
N GLU A 134 9.05 0.45 -21.29
CA GLU A 134 10.37 0.50 -21.91
C GLU A 134 11.21 1.67 -21.37
N ASP A 135 10.60 2.86 -21.24
CA ASP A 135 11.29 4.04 -20.70
C ASP A 135 11.66 3.84 -19.22
N TYR A 136 10.79 3.16 -18.46
CA TYR A 136 11.09 2.81 -17.06
C TYR A 136 12.24 1.81 -16.97
N LEU A 137 12.22 0.72 -17.74
CA LEU A 137 13.26 -0.32 -17.72
C LEU A 137 14.60 0.20 -18.21
N SER A 138 14.61 1.11 -19.20
CA SER A 138 15.83 1.75 -19.68
C SER A 138 16.34 2.88 -18.80
N GLY A 139 15.60 3.28 -17.78
CA GLY A 139 15.96 4.37 -16.86
C GLY A 139 15.76 5.78 -17.45
N VAL A 140 15.08 5.91 -18.57
CA VAL A 140 14.64 7.20 -19.13
C VAL A 140 13.63 7.87 -18.21
N ASN A 141 12.72 7.06 -17.65
CA ASN A 141 11.78 7.45 -16.61
C ASN A 141 12.10 6.73 -15.29
N ASP A 142 11.99 7.45 -14.18
CA ASP A 142 12.07 6.87 -12.83
C ASP A 142 10.75 6.22 -12.37
N ARG A 143 9.68 6.34 -13.18
CA ARG A 143 8.31 5.91 -12.84
C ARG A 143 7.65 5.14 -13.95
N ILE A 144 6.83 4.16 -13.52
CA ILE A 144 5.82 3.51 -14.34
C ILE A 144 4.47 3.63 -13.65
N THR A 145 3.42 3.95 -14.40
CA THR A 145 2.05 4.10 -13.89
C THR A 145 1.10 3.17 -14.62
N TRP A 146 0.00 2.80 -13.94
CA TRP A 146 -0.99 1.88 -14.45
C TRP A 146 -2.39 2.14 -13.89
N ASN A 147 -3.38 1.59 -14.58
CA ASN A 147 -4.69 1.26 -14.03
C ASN A 147 -4.84 -0.26 -14.04
N ALA A 148 -5.61 -0.79 -13.12
CA ALA A 148 -5.95 -2.20 -13.07
C ALA A 148 -7.41 -2.37 -12.67
N ASP A 149 -8.13 -3.24 -13.38
CA ASP A 149 -9.42 -3.75 -12.95
C ASP A 149 -9.18 -5.10 -12.30
N LEU A 150 -9.68 -5.28 -11.09
CA LEU A 150 -9.47 -6.51 -10.34
C LEU A 150 -10.74 -7.00 -9.65
N GLU A 151 -10.77 -8.29 -9.40
CA GLU A 151 -11.74 -8.94 -8.54
C GLU A 151 -11.02 -9.72 -7.44
N ALA A 152 -11.52 -9.67 -6.23
CA ALA A 152 -10.95 -10.39 -5.10
C ALA A 152 -12.04 -10.90 -4.15
N THR A 153 -11.80 -12.09 -3.60
CA THR A 153 -12.65 -12.71 -2.59
C THR A 153 -12.13 -12.45 -1.19
N VAL A 154 -12.92 -11.75 -0.38
CA VAL A 154 -12.65 -11.60 1.06
C VAL A 154 -13.42 -12.68 1.81
N THR A 155 -12.70 -13.55 2.52
CA THR A 155 -13.30 -14.64 3.31
C THR A 155 -14.39 -14.10 4.24
N LEU A 156 -15.57 -14.70 4.20
CA LEU A 156 -16.78 -14.31 4.93
C LEU A 156 -17.44 -13.00 4.48
N ALA A 157 -16.73 -12.12 3.77
CA ALA A 157 -17.30 -10.87 3.29
C ALA A 157 -17.85 -10.99 1.85
N GLY A 158 -17.31 -11.88 1.02
CA GLY A 158 -17.72 -12.09 -0.36
C GLY A 158 -16.77 -11.44 -1.35
N VAL A 159 -17.23 -11.31 -2.59
CA VAL A 159 -16.43 -10.82 -3.72
C VAL A 159 -16.64 -9.33 -3.90
N TYR A 160 -15.58 -8.62 -4.20
CA TYR A 160 -15.63 -7.23 -4.68
C TYR A 160 -14.81 -7.08 -5.95
N SER A 161 -15.19 -6.10 -6.77
CA SER A 161 -14.41 -5.63 -7.91
C SER A 161 -14.08 -4.16 -7.73
N GLU A 162 -12.88 -3.76 -8.15
CA GLU A 162 -12.43 -2.38 -8.09
C GLU A 162 -11.55 -2.01 -9.26
N THR A 163 -11.51 -0.73 -9.60
CA THR A 163 -10.48 -0.14 -10.44
C THR A 163 -9.42 0.48 -9.54
N LEU A 164 -8.20 0.01 -9.67
CA LEU A 164 -7.03 0.50 -8.95
C LEU A 164 -6.19 1.36 -9.87
N SER A 165 -5.85 2.57 -9.46
CA SER A 165 -4.85 3.40 -10.12
C SER A 165 -3.57 3.40 -9.31
N GLY A 166 -2.40 3.51 -9.95
CA GLY A 166 -1.15 3.54 -9.22
C GLY A 166 0.09 3.58 -10.07
N GLY A 167 1.22 3.36 -9.40
CA GLY A 167 2.52 3.32 -10.04
C GLY A 167 3.64 2.90 -9.10
N LEU A 168 4.78 2.63 -9.73
CA LEU A 168 6.05 2.35 -9.10
C LEU A 168 7.04 3.45 -9.47
N ARG A 169 7.76 3.97 -8.50
CA ARG A 169 8.89 4.88 -8.69
C ARG A 169 10.15 4.24 -8.17
N ARG A 170 11.24 4.32 -8.94
CA ARG A 170 12.56 3.84 -8.57
C ARG A 170 13.52 5.01 -8.43
N ALA A 171 14.17 5.10 -7.28
CA ALA A 171 15.23 6.07 -7.04
C ALA A 171 16.54 5.35 -6.69
N GLN A 172 17.60 5.69 -7.42
CA GLN A 172 18.97 5.27 -7.07
C GLN A 172 19.54 6.28 -6.10
N THR A 173 19.91 5.84 -4.90
CA THR A 173 20.41 6.68 -3.82
C THR A 173 21.75 6.19 -3.30
N ALA A 174 22.45 6.98 -2.49
CA ALA A 174 23.68 6.54 -1.83
C ALA A 174 23.47 5.35 -0.88
N ASN A 175 22.22 5.16 -0.41
CA ASN A 175 21.83 4.06 0.46
C ASN A 175 21.30 2.82 -0.32
N GLY A 176 21.40 2.83 -1.64
CA GLY A 176 20.87 1.77 -2.51
C GLY A 176 19.58 2.17 -3.24
N THR A 177 18.92 1.19 -3.82
CA THR A 177 17.66 1.42 -4.55
C THR A 177 16.50 1.57 -3.58
N LEU A 178 15.82 2.71 -3.65
CA LEU A 178 14.52 2.92 -3.02
C LEU A 178 13.43 2.68 -4.07
N LEU A 179 12.50 1.78 -3.79
CA LEU A 179 11.24 1.63 -4.55
C LEU A 179 10.09 2.20 -3.74
N LEU A 180 9.25 2.97 -4.42
CA LEU A 180 8.00 3.52 -3.88
C LEU A 180 6.84 3.07 -4.76
N THR A 181 5.83 2.42 -4.17
CA THR A 181 4.56 2.23 -4.88
C THR A 181 3.49 3.09 -4.24
N ARG A 182 2.71 3.78 -5.07
CA ARG A 182 1.51 4.48 -4.62
C ARG A 182 0.32 3.98 -5.40
N THR A 183 -0.74 3.60 -4.69
CA THR A 183 -1.99 3.12 -5.29
C THR A 183 -3.20 3.75 -4.60
N TRP A 184 -4.30 3.87 -5.36
CA TRP A 184 -5.57 4.37 -4.84
C TRP A 184 -6.74 3.86 -5.68
N ILE A 185 -7.94 3.84 -5.12
CA ILE A 185 -9.17 3.62 -5.88
C ILE A 185 -9.77 4.98 -6.27
N PRO A 186 -9.90 5.30 -7.57
CA PRO A 186 -10.50 6.56 -8.01
C PRO A 186 -12.02 6.60 -7.80
N VAL A 187 -12.66 5.43 -7.76
CA VAL A 187 -14.09 5.23 -7.56
C VAL A 187 -14.31 4.14 -6.50
N PRO A 188 -15.47 4.10 -5.81
CA PRO A 188 -15.79 3.03 -4.88
C PRO A 188 -15.77 1.65 -5.53
N ALA A 189 -15.26 0.66 -4.80
CA ALA A 189 -15.37 -0.73 -5.18
C ALA A 189 -16.82 -1.23 -5.17
N VAL A 190 -17.13 -2.21 -6.01
CA VAL A 190 -18.45 -2.81 -6.13
C VAL A 190 -18.46 -4.18 -5.48
N TRP A 191 -19.31 -4.36 -4.47
CA TRP A 191 -19.49 -5.64 -3.81
C TRP A 191 -20.55 -6.49 -4.48
N SER A 192 -20.35 -7.80 -4.49
CA SER A 192 -21.38 -8.78 -4.93
C SER A 192 -22.58 -8.88 -4.00
N SER A 193 -22.49 -8.32 -2.81
CA SER A 193 -23.55 -8.29 -1.79
C SER A 193 -23.87 -6.87 -1.36
N GLU A 194 -25.16 -6.59 -1.11
CA GLU A 194 -25.60 -5.29 -0.57
C GLU A 194 -25.08 -5.05 0.85
N ASN A 195 -25.10 -3.79 1.29
CA ASN A 195 -24.72 -3.33 2.62
C ASN A 195 -23.23 -3.46 2.98
N LYS A 196 -22.36 -3.39 2.00
CA LYS A 196 -20.91 -3.23 2.20
C LYS A 196 -20.41 -2.00 1.48
N VAL A 197 -19.40 -1.37 2.07
CA VAL A 197 -18.77 -0.19 1.53
C VAL A 197 -17.26 -0.43 1.45
N PHE A 198 -16.66 -0.07 0.33
CA PHE A 198 -15.22 0.08 0.17
C PHE A 198 -15.04 1.24 -0.79
N ASP A 199 -14.95 2.42 -0.25
CA ASP A 199 -15.08 3.63 -1.03
C ASP A 199 -13.86 4.54 -0.95
N GLN A 200 -12.90 4.24 -0.08
CA GLN A 200 -11.60 4.91 -0.02
C GLN A 200 -10.49 3.90 0.21
N ASP A 201 -9.46 3.96 -0.62
CA ASP A 201 -8.21 3.25 -0.43
C ASP A 201 -7.06 4.09 -0.97
N TYR A 202 -6.11 4.39 -0.12
CA TYR A 202 -4.88 5.11 -0.44
C TYR A 202 -3.73 4.34 0.18
N GLN A 203 -2.74 3.97 -0.62
CA GLN A 203 -1.61 3.18 -0.15
C GLN A 203 -0.31 3.78 -0.65
N ILE A 204 0.69 3.77 0.20
CA ILE A 204 2.08 4.07 -0.13
C ILE A 204 2.98 2.99 0.48
N ASN A 205 3.89 2.46 -0.31
CA ASN A 205 4.86 1.49 0.15
C ASN A 205 6.27 1.98 -0.16
N LEU A 206 7.18 1.75 0.78
CA LEU A 206 8.60 2.01 0.65
C LEU A 206 9.34 0.68 0.79
N TYR A 207 10.20 0.37 -0.15
CA TYR A 207 11.02 -0.84 -0.12
C TYR A 207 12.49 -0.48 -0.28
N MET A 208 13.34 -1.02 0.58
CA MET A 208 14.80 -0.90 0.47
C MET A 208 15.48 -2.22 0.81
N GLN A 209 16.62 -2.47 0.18
CA GLN A 209 17.48 -3.57 0.56
C GLN A 209 18.11 -3.28 1.91
N GLU A 210 17.89 -4.13 2.91
CA GLU A 210 18.49 -4.01 4.26
C GLU A 210 19.75 -4.85 4.39
N THR A 211 19.74 -6.06 3.81
CA THR A 211 20.90 -6.94 3.66
C THR A 211 20.99 -7.46 2.23
N ASP A 212 21.95 -8.29 1.90
CA ASP A 212 22.11 -8.84 0.54
C ASP A 212 20.88 -9.63 0.06
N ASP A 213 20.08 -10.16 0.99
CA ASP A 213 18.92 -11.04 0.72
C ASP A 213 17.63 -10.64 1.45
N THR A 214 17.61 -9.48 2.10
CA THR A 214 16.44 -9.04 2.87
C THR A 214 15.99 -7.65 2.46
N ILE A 215 14.73 -7.50 2.11
CA ILE A 215 14.06 -6.23 1.88
C ILE A 215 13.31 -5.81 3.13
N VAL A 216 13.50 -4.56 3.55
CA VAL A 216 12.62 -3.90 4.52
C VAL A 216 11.49 -3.18 3.78
N HIS A 217 10.26 -3.42 4.20
CA HIS A 217 9.03 -2.87 3.63
C HIS A 217 8.27 -2.07 4.67
N LEU A 218 8.03 -0.79 4.38
CA LEU A 218 7.16 0.08 5.17
C LEU A 218 5.94 0.43 4.33
N GLN A 219 4.75 0.07 4.82
CA GLN A 219 3.48 0.34 4.19
C GLN A 219 2.64 1.29 5.03
N GLY A 220 2.08 2.32 4.40
CA GLY A 220 0.99 3.12 4.93
C GLY A 220 -0.28 2.90 4.11
N VAL A 221 -1.39 2.70 4.80
CA VAL A 221 -2.72 2.52 4.19
C VAL A 221 -3.72 3.42 4.89
N TRP A 222 -4.52 4.14 4.11
CA TRP A 222 -5.70 4.86 4.59
C TRP A 222 -6.91 4.29 3.86
N ARG A 223 -7.79 3.63 4.59
CA ARG A 223 -8.90 2.87 3.99
C ARG A 223 -10.20 3.09 4.72
N HIS A 224 -11.27 3.28 3.96
CA HIS A 224 -12.64 3.22 4.48
C HIS A 224 -13.33 1.97 3.96
N LEU A 225 -13.60 1.05 4.87
CA LEU A 225 -14.22 -0.24 4.60
C LEU A 225 -15.28 -0.53 5.66
N ASP A 226 -16.51 -0.84 5.22
CA ASP A 226 -17.58 -1.37 6.05
C ASP A 226 -18.03 -2.74 5.51
N LEU A 227 -17.81 -3.77 6.27
CA LEU A 227 -18.18 -5.15 5.94
C LEU A 227 -19.51 -5.57 6.58
N GLY A 228 -20.32 -4.60 7.00
CA GLY A 228 -21.61 -4.84 7.66
C GLY A 228 -21.43 -5.53 9.01
N ALA A 229 -22.02 -6.72 9.17
CA ALA A 229 -21.96 -7.47 10.43
C ALA A 229 -20.55 -7.92 10.85
N LEU A 230 -19.58 -7.90 9.93
CA LEU A 230 -18.18 -8.25 10.23
C LEU A 230 -17.38 -7.06 10.79
N GLY A 231 -17.92 -5.84 10.69
CA GLY A 231 -17.32 -4.63 11.22
C GLY A 231 -16.76 -3.69 10.15
N THR A 232 -16.19 -2.59 10.62
CA THR A 232 -15.62 -1.51 9.82
C THR A 232 -14.12 -1.41 10.01
N THR A 233 -13.45 -0.53 9.25
CA THR A 233 -12.03 -0.19 9.47
C THR A 233 -11.76 0.48 10.83
N GLU A 234 -12.77 0.75 11.63
CA GLU A 234 -12.60 1.16 13.03
C GLU A 234 -12.61 -0.03 14.00
N SER A 235 -12.95 -1.23 13.52
CA SER A 235 -12.93 -2.43 14.34
C SER A 235 -11.56 -3.09 14.34
N GLU A 236 -11.06 -3.45 15.51
CA GLU A 236 -9.77 -4.14 15.67
C GLU A 236 -9.68 -5.41 14.81
N PHE A 237 -10.78 -6.14 14.68
CA PHE A 237 -10.81 -7.36 13.86
C PHE A 237 -10.51 -7.07 12.38
N VAL A 238 -11.18 -6.09 11.77
CA VAL A 238 -11.00 -5.73 10.37
C VAL A 238 -9.59 -5.19 10.14
N VAL A 239 -9.13 -4.28 10.99
CA VAL A 239 -7.80 -3.67 10.90
C VAL A 239 -6.70 -4.72 11.05
N ASN A 240 -6.81 -5.64 12.02
CA ASN A 240 -5.84 -6.73 12.19
C ASN A 240 -5.82 -7.67 10.97
N ALA A 241 -6.98 -7.98 10.40
CA ALA A 241 -7.05 -8.80 9.18
C ALA A 241 -6.35 -8.12 8.01
N MET A 242 -6.57 -6.81 7.81
CA MET A 242 -5.95 -6.03 6.74
C MET A 242 -4.42 -5.98 6.88
N MET A 243 -3.90 -5.71 8.09
CA MET A 243 -2.45 -5.67 8.29
C MET A 243 -1.81 -7.06 8.23
N SER A 244 -2.55 -8.10 8.59
CA SER A 244 -2.08 -9.48 8.39
C SER A 244 -1.99 -9.79 6.90
N SER A 245 -2.95 -9.34 6.09
CA SER A 245 -2.92 -9.49 4.64
C SER A 245 -1.67 -8.83 4.00
N SER A 246 -1.25 -7.67 4.50
CA SER A 246 0.00 -7.03 4.03
C SER A 246 1.24 -7.88 4.33
N ILE A 247 1.30 -8.49 5.51
CA ILE A 247 2.41 -9.38 5.89
C ILE A 247 2.36 -10.69 5.11
N ASP A 248 1.17 -11.21 4.84
CA ASP A 248 0.98 -12.39 4.02
C ASP A 248 1.43 -12.14 2.57
N TRP A 249 1.19 -10.95 2.03
CA TRP A 249 1.70 -10.54 0.73
C TRP A 249 3.25 -10.54 0.69
N ASP A 250 3.92 -10.02 1.71
CA ASP A 250 5.38 -10.06 1.82
C ASP A 250 5.91 -11.49 1.88
N ARG A 251 5.23 -12.36 2.66
CA ARG A 251 5.59 -13.78 2.76
C ARG A 251 5.44 -14.50 1.41
N ASP A 252 4.38 -14.20 0.67
CA ASP A 252 4.14 -14.83 -0.64
C ASP A 252 5.12 -14.28 -1.68
N THR A 253 5.46 -13.00 -1.61
CA THR A 253 6.55 -12.40 -2.39
C THR A 253 7.90 -13.08 -2.12
N ALA A 254 8.25 -13.36 -0.86
CA ALA A 254 9.47 -14.09 -0.53
C ALA A 254 9.52 -15.47 -1.17
N LYS A 255 8.38 -16.18 -1.25
CA LYS A 255 8.31 -17.48 -1.97
C LYS A 255 8.57 -17.31 -3.46
N LEU A 256 7.97 -16.29 -4.11
CA LEU A 256 8.23 -16.00 -5.52
C LEU A 256 9.71 -15.73 -5.77
N CYS A 257 10.36 -14.93 -4.90
CA CYS A 257 11.80 -14.67 -4.98
C CYS A 257 12.62 -15.95 -4.83
N ALA A 258 12.30 -16.81 -3.87
CA ALA A 258 12.98 -18.09 -3.66
C ALA A 258 12.82 -19.07 -4.85
N GLU A 259 11.70 -18.99 -5.56
CA GLU A 259 11.41 -19.78 -6.76
C GLU A 259 12.01 -19.18 -8.03
N GLY A 260 12.59 -17.98 -7.97
CA GLY A 260 13.11 -17.26 -9.13
C GLY A 260 12.01 -16.82 -10.11
N ARG A 261 10.81 -16.60 -9.60
CA ARG A 261 9.66 -16.08 -10.35
C ARG A 261 9.64 -14.55 -10.27
N PRO A 262 9.17 -13.88 -11.35
CA PRO A 262 8.99 -12.45 -11.31
C PRO A 262 7.95 -12.08 -10.27
#